data_761501db0163097cbe6b6e7b20d94f0b
#
_entry.id   761501db0163097cbe6b6e7b20d94f0b
#
_cell.length_a   1.000
_cell.length_b   1.000
_cell.length_c   1.000
_cell.angle_alpha   90.00
_cell.angle_beta   90.00
_cell.angle_gamma   90.00
#
_symmetry.space_group_name_H-M   'P 1'
#
loop_
_entity.id
_entity.type
_entity.pdbx_description
1 polymer ?
#
loop_
_entity_poly.entity_id
_entity_poly.type
_entity_poly.pdbx_seq_one_letter_code
_entity_poly.pdbx_strand_id
1 'polypeptide(L)'
;TTSGKIEMYSSTIAKMNIPDMPPMPTWQEPGEYLGNARKGQVHVVSPHPYWRLHSQMNNSERLRKRYTVQTREPLTISVEDAKRNNIRNGDLVELYNDRGAVVVGARVSDKIMPGVVSLYEGAWPQLDSKGRCNNGLINFLTSSRRSSGLTQATTANTCIASIRKCTDADPGGTKAFDPPKIVKSDVKFDEKFFGFERAMALREKATTTMSPAEKIYYQRCTVCHGPREPSQFTEQQWRGITPSMFQRAGLTEAEQKTVLDFLLQNAKH
;
A
#
# COMPACT_ATOMS: atom_id res chain seq x y z
N THR A 1 -17.37 18.61 -0.57
CA THR A 1 -18.74 18.29 -1.07
C THR A 1 -19.36 19.52 -1.71
N THR A 2 -20.20 19.33 -2.71
CA THR A 2 -20.84 20.42 -3.47
C THR A 2 -21.80 21.24 -2.57
N SER A 3 -22.41 20.60 -1.60
CA SER A 3 -23.35 21.24 -0.65
C SER A 3 -22.64 21.86 0.57
N GLY A 4 -21.34 21.64 0.76
CA GLY A 4 -20.61 22.00 1.98
C GLY A 4 -21.01 21.16 3.21
N LYS A 5 -21.86 20.15 3.05
CA LYS A 5 -22.36 19.25 4.09
C LYS A 5 -21.91 17.82 3.83
N ILE A 6 -22.19 16.91 4.77
CA ILE A 6 -22.05 15.47 4.56
C ILE A 6 -23.09 15.04 3.52
N GLU A 7 -22.61 14.48 2.40
CA GLU A 7 -23.48 13.99 1.33
C GLU A 7 -23.54 12.47 1.36
N MET A 8 -24.71 11.91 1.61
CA MET A 8 -24.96 10.46 1.52
C MET A 8 -25.34 10.02 0.10
N TYR A 9 -25.68 10.96 -0.77
CA TYR A 9 -25.97 10.75 -2.18
C TYR A 9 -25.08 11.65 -3.02
N SER A 10 -24.35 11.05 -3.97
CA SER A 10 -23.49 11.79 -4.89
C SER A 10 -24.17 12.03 -6.23
N SER A 11 -24.62 13.26 -6.47
CA SER A 11 -25.18 13.65 -7.77
C SER A 11 -24.18 13.52 -8.92
N THR A 12 -22.89 13.63 -8.62
CA THR A 12 -21.81 13.45 -9.61
C THR A 12 -21.74 11.99 -10.08
N ILE A 13 -21.73 11.03 -9.15
CA ILE A 13 -21.72 9.60 -9.49
C ILE A 13 -23.01 9.21 -10.21
N ALA A 14 -24.15 9.72 -9.75
CA ALA A 14 -25.45 9.48 -10.41
C ALA A 14 -25.44 9.89 -11.89
N LYS A 15 -24.87 11.04 -12.21
CA LYS A 15 -24.76 11.54 -13.59
C LYS A 15 -23.81 10.70 -14.48
N MET A 16 -22.85 9.98 -13.88
CA MET A 16 -21.94 9.10 -14.62
C MET A 16 -22.62 7.83 -15.13
N ASN A 17 -23.76 7.45 -14.53
CA ASN A 17 -24.55 6.29 -14.91
C ASN A 17 -23.73 4.99 -15.08
N ILE A 18 -22.84 4.72 -14.14
CA ILE A 18 -21.99 3.52 -14.14
C ILE A 18 -22.75 2.40 -13.42
N PRO A 19 -23.01 1.23 -14.07
CA PRO A 19 -23.91 0.20 -13.55
C PRO A 19 -23.52 -0.35 -12.18
N ASP A 20 -22.21 -0.47 -11.89
CA ASP A 20 -21.69 -1.00 -10.63
C ASP A 20 -21.31 0.08 -9.61
N MET A 21 -21.78 1.33 -9.82
CA MET A 21 -21.49 2.47 -8.97
C MET A 21 -22.75 3.22 -8.58
N PRO A 22 -23.52 2.71 -7.62
CA PRO A 22 -24.68 3.44 -7.11
C PRO A 22 -24.23 4.75 -6.46
N PRO A 23 -25.05 5.82 -6.54
CA PRO A 23 -24.69 7.15 -6.05
C PRO A 23 -24.70 7.28 -4.52
N MET A 24 -24.98 6.22 -3.81
CA MET A 24 -24.98 6.14 -2.35
C MET A 24 -24.32 4.82 -1.91
N PRO A 25 -23.79 4.75 -0.67
CA PRO A 25 -23.28 3.51 -0.12
C PRO A 25 -24.37 2.43 -0.11
N THR A 26 -24.12 1.36 -0.84
CA THR A 26 -25.04 0.23 -1.00
C THR A 26 -24.25 -1.07 -0.89
N TRP A 27 -24.84 -2.08 -0.28
CA TRP A 27 -24.25 -3.41 -0.28
C TRP A 27 -24.18 -3.93 -1.71
N GLN A 28 -22.98 -4.39 -2.08
CA GLN A 28 -22.75 -5.12 -3.32
C GLN A 28 -22.06 -6.43 -2.96
N GLU A 29 -22.57 -7.52 -3.50
CA GLU A 29 -22.02 -8.84 -3.21
C GLU A 29 -20.59 -8.97 -3.77
N PRO A 30 -19.58 -9.23 -2.90
CA PRO A 30 -18.23 -9.48 -3.37
C PRO A 30 -18.14 -10.78 -4.20
N GLY A 31 -17.24 -10.79 -5.18
CA GLY A 31 -17.03 -12.01 -5.99
C GLY A 31 -16.47 -13.20 -5.20
N GLU A 32 -15.75 -12.92 -4.09
CA GLU A 32 -15.22 -13.91 -3.16
C GLU A 32 -15.48 -13.43 -1.73
N TYR A 33 -16.27 -14.18 -0.97
CA TYR A 33 -16.53 -13.91 0.45
C TYR A 33 -17.07 -15.18 1.12
N LEU A 34 -17.19 -15.16 2.45
CA LEU A 34 -17.59 -16.35 3.23
C LEU A 34 -18.91 -16.95 2.74
N GLY A 35 -19.88 -16.14 2.32
CA GLY A 35 -21.21 -16.58 1.87
C GLY A 35 -21.19 -17.41 0.58
N ASN A 36 -20.15 -17.29 -0.27
CA ASN A 36 -19.99 -18.10 -1.47
C ASN A 36 -18.79 -19.07 -1.41
N ALA A 37 -18.18 -19.22 -0.22
CA ALA A 37 -17.15 -20.22 0.01
C ALA A 37 -17.72 -21.65 -0.07
N ARG A 38 -17.05 -22.54 -0.79
CA ARG A 38 -17.43 -23.95 -0.88
C ARG A 38 -16.98 -24.69 0.39
N LYS A 39 -17.57 -25.87 0.61
CA LYS A 39 -17.15 -26.75 1.73
C LYS A 39 -15.64 -27.00 1.67
N GLY A 40 -14.94 -26.74 2.77
CA GLY A 40 -13.48 -26.89 2.86
C GLY A 40 -12.68 -25.65 2.45
N GLN A 41 -13.34 -24.61 2.00
CA GLN A 41 -12.71 -23.30 1.76
C GLN A 41 -12.89 -22.38 2.96
N VAL A 42 -12.02 -21.40 3.05
CA VAL A 42 -12.03 -20.34 4.06
C VAL A 42 -11.94 -18.97 3.39
N HIS A 43 -12.55 -17.99 4.01
CA HIS A 43 -12.37 -16.60 3.64
C HIS A 43 -11.08 -16.08 4.28
N VAL A 44 -10.18 -15.55 3.48
CA VAL A 44 -8.91 -14.99 3.94
C VAL A 44 -9.04 -13.48 4.08
N VAL A 45 -8.94 -12.98 5.31
CA VAL A 45 -8.80 -11.55 5.58
C VAL A 45 -7.32 -11.19 5.75
N SER A 46 -6.92 -10.06 5.18
CA SER A 46 -5.52 -9.64 5.14
C SER A 46 -5.32 -8.27 5.80
N PRO A 47 -5.26 -8.22 7.14
CA PRO A 47 -5.06 -6.99 7.87
C PRO A 47 -3.61 -6.53 7.82
N HIS A 48 -3.39 -5.26 8.17
CA HIS A 48 -2.05 -4.71 8.39
C HIS A 48 -1.35 -5.44 9.55
N PRO A 49 -0.06 -5.78 9.39
CA PRO A 49 0.69 -6.43 10.46
C PRO A 49 0.99 -5.47 11.62
N TYR A 50 0.87 -5.97 12.84
CA TYR A 50 1.23 -5.20 14.03
C TYR A 50 2.76 -4.95 14.15
N TRP A 51 3.57 -5.88 13.62
CA TRP A 51 5.02 -5.94 13.86
C TRP A 51 5.86 -5.18 12.82
N ARG A 52 5.25 -4.74 11.73
CA ARG A 52 5.88 -4.01 10.64
C ARG A 52 4.89 -3.11 9.93
N LEU A 53 5.37 -2.18 9.13
CA LEU A 53 4.54 -1.31 8.31
C LEU A 53 4.48 -1.89 6.89
N HIS A 54 3.33 -2.45 6.50
CA HIS A 54 3.14 -3.14 5.21
C HIS A 54 4.27 -4.16 4.95
N SER A 55 5.04 -3.99 3.87
CA SER A 55 6.20 -4.83 3.52
C SER A 55 7.53 -4.32 4.10
N GLN A 56 7.52 -3.19 4.80
CA GLN A 56 8.76 -2.64 5.38
C GLN A 56 9.19 -3.46 6.59
N MET A 57 10.51 -3.50 6.81
CA MET A 57 11.14 -4.24 7.91
C MET A 57 10.91 -5.76 7.89
N ASN A 58 10.47 -6.32 6.78
CA ASN A 58 10.34 -7.76 6.62
C ASN A 58 11.69 -8.50 6.66
N ASN A 59 12.78 -7.78 6.36
CA ASN A 59 14.15 -8.24 6.52
C ASN A 59 14.69 -8.14 7.96
N SER A 60 13.92 -7.63 8.91
CA SER A 60 14.36 -7.55 10.31
C SER A 60 14.23 -8.90 11.00
N GLU A 61 15.33 -9.62 11.15
CA GLU A 61 15.38 -10.90 11.85
C GLU A 61 14.85 -10.80 13.29
N ARG A 62 15.19 -9.71 14.00
CA ARG A 62 14.72 -9.44 15.36
C ARG A 62 13.20 -9.36 15.44
N LEU A 63 12.55 -8.71 14.49
CA LEU A 63 11.08 -8.61 14.48
C LEU A 63 10.46 -9.95 14.09
N ARG A 64 10.98 -10.58 13.05
CA ARG A 64 10.46 -11.86 12.56
C ARG A 64 10.49 -12.95 13.62
N LYS A 65 11.55 -13.06 14.41
CA LYS A 65 11.64 -14.01 15.55
C LYS A 65 10.50 -13.85 16.55
N ARG A 66 9.88 -12.67 16.64
CA ARG A 66 8.79 -12.41 17.59
C ARG A 66 7.42 -12.86 17.11
N TYR A 67 7.17 -12.83 15.80
CA TYR A 67 5.81 -13.05 15.30
C TYR A 67 5.67 -14.25 14.35
N THR A 68 6.72 -14.68 13.67
CA THR A 68 6.62 -15.80 12.73
C THR A 68 6.42 -17.14 13.43
N VAL A 69 5.88 -18.10 12.71
CA VAL A 69 5.77 -19.49 13.11
C VAL A 69 6.62 -20.31 12.15
N GLN A 70 7.62 -21.00 12.66
CA GLN A 70 8.59 -21.73 11.82
C GLN A 70 9.12 -20.87 10.66
N THR A 71 9.43 -19.60 10.93
CA THR A 71 9.92 -18.58 9.98
C THR A 71 8.91 -18.10 8.91
N ARG A 72 7.65 -18.52 8.96
CA ARG A 72 6.59 -18.09 8.02
C ARG A 72 5.64 -17.10 8.69
N GLU A 73 4.91 -16.36 7.86
CA GLU A 73 3.84 -15.51 8.37
C GLU A 73 2.82 -16.35 9.15
N PRO A 74 2.31 -15.82 10.27
CA PRO A 74 1.32 -16.51 11.06
C PRO A 74 -0.05 -16.46 10.37
N LEU A 75 -0.71 -17.61 10.30
CA LEU A 75 -2.11 -17.75 9.92
C LEU A 75 -2.95 -17.92 11.17
N THR A 76 -3.78 -16.96 11.51
CA THR A 76 -4.77 -17.15 12.58
C THR A 76 -5.94 -17.95 12.03
N ILE A 77 -6.24 -19.08 12.67
CA ILE A 77 -7.29 -20.03 12.29
C ILE A 77 -8.13 -20.40 13.52
N SER A 78 -9.45 -20.59 13.32
CA SER A 78 -10.35 -21.00 14.39
C SER A 78 -10.03 -22.40 14.94
N VAL A 79 -10.39 -22.64 16.17
CA VAL A 79 -10.25 -23.98 16.82
C VAL A 79 -11.00 -25.05 16.01
N GLU A 80 -12.18 -24.71 15.49
CA GLU A 80 -13.02 -25.63 14.71
C GLU A 80 -12.39 -25.97 13.35
N ASP A 81 -11.91 -24.96 12.61
CA ASP A 81 -11.30 -25.19 11.32
C ASP A 81 -9.96 -25.91 11.45
N ALA A 82 -9.18 -25.60 12.47
CA ALA A 82 -7.95 -26.30 12.80
C ALA A 82 -8.22 -27.80 13.06
N LYS A 83 -9.22 -28.09 13.92
CA LYS A 83 -9.63 -29.47 14.20
C LYS A 83 -10.12 -30.20 12.95
N ARG A 84 -10.96 -29.55 12.13
CA ARG A 84 -11.51 -30.10 10.88
C ARG A 84 -10.41 -30.49 9.88
N ASN A 85 -9.32 -29.72 9.84
CA ASN A 85 -8.22 -29.94 8.91
C ASN A 85 -7.01 -30.65 9.53
N ASN A 86 -7.15 -31.21 10.75
CA ASN A 86 -6.08 -31.87 11.51
C ASN A 86 -4.82 -30.95 11.67
N ILE A 87 -5.04 -29.68 11.91
CA ILE A 87 -4.02 -28.66 12.12
C ILE A 87 -3.89 -28.38 13.60
N ARG A 88 -2.66 -28.34 14.11
CA ARG A 88 -2.33 -27.95 15.48
C ARG A 88 -1.65 -26.59 15.50
N ASN A 89 -1.69 -25.92 16.63
CA ASN A 89 -0.94 -24.68 16.81
C ASN A 89 0.56 -24.91 16.53
N GLY A 90 1.14 -24.07 15.67
CA GLY A 90 2.53 -24.21 15.24
C GLY A 90 2.77 -25.07 14.00
N ASP A 91 1.78 -25.81 13.50
CA ASP A 91 1.91 -26.57 12.25
C ASP A 91 2.11 -25.64 11.05
N LEU A 92 2.78 -26.14 10.01
CA LEU A 92 2.76 -25.50 8.71
C LEU A 92 1.47 -25.84 7.98
N VAL A 93 0.94 -24.84 7.29
CA VAL A 93 -0.33 -24.89 6.57
C VAL A 93 -0.13 -24.37 5.17
N GLU A 94 -0.75 -25.01 4.21
CA GLU A 94 -0.87 -24.51 2.84
C GLU A 94 -2.25 -23.91 2.63
N LEU A 95 -2.29 -22.64 2.23
CA LEU A 95 -3.46 -22.01 1.64
C LEU A 95 -3.28 -21.98 0.13
N TYR A 96 -4.30 -22.37 -0.64
CA TYR A 96 -4.21 -22.43 -2.09
C TYR A 96 -5.55 -22.17 -2.78
N ASN A 97 -5.48 -21.66 -3.98
CA ASN A 97 -6.59 -21.54 -4.92
C ASN A 97 -6.05 -21.66 -6.36
N ASP A 98 -6.87 -21.33 -7.34
CA ASP A 98 -6.51 -21.36 -8.77
C ASP A 98 -5.44 -20.33 -9.19
N ARG A 99 -5.13 -19.35 -8.34
CA ARG A 99 -4.10 -18.33 -8.60
C ARG A 99 -2.72 -18.72 -8.06
N GLY A 100 -2.67 -19.52 -7.02
CA GLY A 100 -1.41 -19.95 -6.43
C GLY A 100 -1.56 -20.59 -5.06
N ALA A 101 -0.41 -20.73 -4.38
CA ALA A 101 -0.35 -21.31 -3.04
C ALA A 101 0.68 -20.59 -2.16
N VAL A 102 0.42 -20.57 -0.86
CA VAL A 102 1.31 -20.02 0.16
C VAL A 102 1.46 -20.99 1.32
N VAL A 103 2.68 -21.07 1.88
CA VAL A 103 2.97 -21.81 3.10
C VAL A 103 3.08 -20.84 4.27
N VAL A 104 2.31 -21.09 5.30
CA VAL A 104 2.14 -20.24 6.49
C VAL A 104 2.22 -21.07 7.78
N GLY A 105 2.38 -20.43 8.91
CA GLY A 105 2.40 -21.12 10.19
C GLY A 105 1.12 -20.91 10.99
N ALA A 106 0.48 -21.98 11.46
CA ALA A 106 -0.78 -21.91 12.16
C ALA A 106 -0.67 -21.28 13.55
N ARG A 107 -1.57 -20.33 13.83
CA ARG A 107 -1.93 -19.85 15.17
C ARG A 107 -3.40 -20.15 15.40
N VAL A 108 -3.66 -21.18 16.16
CA VAL A 108 -5.03 -21.58 16.50
C VAL A 108 -5.56 -20.65 17.59
N SER A 109 -6.75 -20.09 17.38
CA SER A 109 -7.35 -19.07 18.25
C SER A 109 -8.87 -19.21 18.30
N ASP A 110 -9.45 -18.89 19.45
CA ASP A 110 -10.90 -18.75 19.66
C ASP A 110 -11.42 -17.32 19.30
N LYS A 111 -10.50 -16.42 18.90
CA LYS A 111 -10.81 -15.02 18.58
C LYS A 111 -11.14 -14.78 17.10
N ILE A 112 -11.21 -15.83 16.32
CA ILE A 112 -11.60 -15.77 14.90
C ILE A 112 -12.75 -16.76 14.65
N MET A 113 -13.72 -16.33 13.88
CA MET A 113 -14.89 -17.16 13.58
C MET A 113 -14.55 -18.32 12.63
N PRO A 114 -15.24 -19.45 12.74
CA PRO A 114 -15.10 -20.53 11.78
C PRO A 114 -15.36 -20.11 10.34
N GLY A 115 -14.60 -20.70 9.40
CA GLY A 115 -14.67 -20.35 7.99
C GLY A 115 -13.86 -19.10 7.60
N VAL A 116 -13.28 -18.39 8.55
CA VAL A 116 -12.43 -17.21 8.31
C VAL A 116 -11.03 -17.46 8.85
N VAL A 117 -10.03 -17.06 8.08
CA VAL A 117 -8.63 -17.05 8.52
C VAL A 117 -8.03 -15.68 8.32
N SER A 118 -7.05 -15.31 9.14
CA SER A 118 -6.35 -14.05 9.01
C SER A 118 -4.88 -14.27 8.68
N LEU A 119 -4.43 -13.68 7.58
CA LEU A 119 -3.04 -13.71 7.11
C LEU A 119 -2.58 -12.28 6.81
N TYR A 120 -1.58 -11.81 7.52
CA TYR A 120 -1.07 -10.45 7.35
C TYR A 120 -0.56 -10.18 5.94
N GLU A 121 -0.81 -8.96 5.46
CA GLU A 121 -0.26 -8.47 4.19
C GLU A 121 1.25 -8.21 4.26
N GLY A 122 1.87 -8.01 3.10
CA GLY A 122 3.20 -7.41 2.98
C GLY A 122 4.37 -8.35 3.26
N ALA A 123 4.19 -9.66 3.34
CA ALA A 123 5.30 -10.61 3.34
C ALA A 123 6.13 -10.50 2.04
N TRP A 124 7.43 -10.74 2.12
CA TRP A 124 8.26 -10.78 0.91
C TRP A 124 8.14 -12.13 0.22
N PRO A 125 8.12 -12.17 -1.13
CA PRO A 125 7.98 -13.42 -1.86
C PRO A 125 9.23 -14.29 -1.73
N GLN A 126 9.00 -15.57 -1.54
CA GLN A 126 10.02 -16.60 -1.63
C GLN A 126 9.37 -17.85 -2.20
N LEU A 127 9.73 -18.23 -3.41
CA LEU A 127 9.23 -19.47 -4.01
C LEU A 127 9.99 -20.67 -3.43
N ASP A 128 9.24 -21.72 -3.12
CA ASP A 128 9.78 -23.03 -2.82
C ASP A 128 9.98 -23.86 -4.12
N SER A 129 10.53 -25.06 -3.99
CA SER A 129 10.77 -25.98 -5.11
C SER A 129 9.50 -26.38 -5.87
N LYS A 130 8.31 -26.12 -5.31
CA LYS A 130 7.00 -26.42 -5.89
C LYS A 130 6.29 -25.19 -6.45
N GLY A 131 6.94 -24.04 -6.44
CA GLY A 131 6.38 -22.78 -6.91
C GLY A 131 5.39 -22.11 -5.94
N ARG A 132 5.27 -22.58 -4.70
CA ARG A 132 4.47 -21.94 -3.66
C ARG A 132 5.26 -20.81 -2.99
N CYS A 133 4.59 -19.79 -2.50
CA CYS A 133 5.26 -18.80 -1.67
C CYS A 133 5.52 -19.36 -0.27
N ASN A 134 6.76 -19.75 0.02
CA ASN A 134 7.19 -20.36 1.28
C ASN A 134 7.26 -19.37 2.46
N ASN A 135 6.85 -18.13 2.26
CA ASN A 135 6.92 -17.07 3.26
C ASN A 135 5.56 -16.45 3.60
N GLY A 136 4.49 -16.92 2.96
CA GLY A 136 3.13 -16.50 3.27
C GLY A 136 2.71 -15.16 2.66
N LEU A 137 3.20 -14.78 1.49
CA LEU A 137 2.72 -13.59 0.78
C LEU A 137 1.32 -13.82 0.21
N ILE A 138 0.32 -13.18 0.83
CA ILE A 138 -1.10 -13.30 0.46
C ILE A 138 -1.38 -12.97 -1.02
N ASN A 139 -0.57 -12.12 -1.65
CA ASN A 139 -0.78 -11.70 -3.03
C ASN A 139 -0.75 -12.86 -4.05
N PHE A 140 -0.22 -14.03 -3.67
CA PHE A 140 -0.32 -15.24 -4.48
C PHE A 140 -1.75 -15.80 -4.55
N LEU A 141 -2.62 -15.37 -3.63
CA LEU A 141 -4.00 -15.86 -3.51
C LEU A 141 -5.04 -14.82 -3.90
N THR A 142 -4.71 -13.53 -3.85
CA THR A 142 -5.66 -12.45 -4.11
C THR A 142 -5.89 -12.25 -5.60
N SER A 143 -7.10 -11.78 -5.96
CA SER A 143 -7.43 -11.45 -7.33
C SER A 143 -6.92 -10.07 -7.72
N SER A 144 -6.73 -9.85 -9.03
CA SER A 144 -6.42 -8.53 -9.60
C SER A 144 -7.69 -7.74 -9.98
N ARG A 145 -8.86 -8.16 -9.50
CA ARG A 145 -10.12 -7.44 -9.76
C ARG A 145 -10.06 -6.07 -9.13
N ARG A 146 -10.47 -5.06 -9.88
CA ARG A 146 -10.70 -3.71 -9.35
C ARG A 146 -11.94 -3.67 -8.48
N SER A 147 -11.98 -2.73 -7.53
CA SER A 147 -13.10 -2.59 -6.61
C SER A 147 -14.40 -2.10 -7.29
N SER A 148 -14.29 -1.36 -8.39
CA SER A 148 -15.45 -0.88 -9.14
C SER A 148 -15.06 -0.43 -10.55
N GLY A 149 -16.06 -0.09 -11.36
CA GLY A 149 -15.87 0.51 -12.69
C GLY A 149 -15.16 1.86 -12.66
N LEU A 150 -15.27 2.60 -11.55
CA LEU A 150 -14.70 3.95 -11.40
C LEU A 150 -13.33 3.93 -10.71
N THR A 151 -13.13 3.05 -9.73
CA THR A 151 -11.90 2.99 -8.94
C THR A 151 -11.17 1.66 -9.13
N GLN A 152 -9.85 1.69 -9.03
CA GLN A 152 -9.01 0.51 -9.11
C GLN A 152 -8.37 0.17 -7.76
N ALA A 153 -9.10 0.44 -6.67
CA ALA A 153 -8.64 0.08 -5.34
C ALA A 153 -8.53 -1.45 -5.19
N THR A 154 -7.67 -1.88 -4.29
CA THR A 154 -7.46 -3.29 -3.98
C THR A 154 -8.71 -3.95 -3.38
N THR A 155 -8.91 -5.22 -3.70
CA THR A 155 -9.94 -6.10 -3.11
C THR A 155 -9.32 -7.23 -2.28
N ALA A 156 -8.17 -6.99 -1.66
CA ALA A 156 -7.37 -7.98 -0.96
C ALA A 156 -8.12 -8.76 0.14
N ASN A 157 -9.13 -8.16 0.76
CA ASN A 157 -9.96 -8.79 1.79
C ASN A 157 -11.17 -9.58 1.24
N THR A 158 -11.24 -9.77 -0.07
CA THR A 158 -12.22 -10.64 -0.73
C THR A 158 -11.51 -11.81 -1.39
N CYS A 159 -10.93 -12.69 -0.59
CA CYS A 159 -10.15 -13.83 -1.05
C CYS A 159 -10.69 -15.12 -0.44
N ILE A 160 -10.94 -16.12 -1.27
CA ILE A 160 -11.28 -17.49 -0.85
C ILE A 160 -10.10 -18.40 -1.19
N ALA A 161 -9.74 -19.26 -0.25
CA ALA A 161 -8.72 -20.28 -0.43
C ALA A 161 -9.15 -21.62 0.19
N SER A 162 -8.62 -22.70 -0.33
CA SER A 162 -8.63 -24.02 0.33
C SER A 162 -7.47 -24.09 1.33
N ILE A 163 -7.64 -24.92 2.35
CA ILE A 163 -6.67 -25.07 3.43
C ILE A 163 -6.34 -26.54 3.66
N ARG A 164 -5.06 -26.82 3.87
CA ARG A 164 -4.60 -28.16 4.30
C ARG A 164 -3.34 -28.07 5.15
N LYS A 165 -3.09 -29.08 5.99
CA LYS A 165 -1.81 -29.23 6.68
C LYS A 165 -0.69 -29.41 5.62
N CYS A 166 0.40 -28.68 5.77
CA CYS A 166 1.57 -28.76 4.92
C CYS A 166 2.64 -29.64 5.60
N THR A 167 2.99 -30.76 4.96
CA THR A 167 4.00 -31.72 5.49
C THR A 167 5.26 -31.75 4.62
N ASP A 168 5.28 -31.00 3.53
CA ASP A 168 6.27 -31.06 2.47
C ASP A 168 6.83 -29.66 2.10
N ALA A 169 6.82 -28.74 3.08
CA ALA A 169 7.39 -27.43 2.90
C ALA A 169 8.91 -27.49 2.82
N ASP A 170 9.49 -26.70 1.93
CA ASP A 170 10.92 -26.49 1.90
C ASP A 170 11.38 -25.81 3.21
N PRO A 171 12.64 -25.97 3.60
CA PRO A 171 13.16 -25.27 4.77
C PRO A 171 12.91 -23.75 4.67
N GLY A 172 12.38 -23.19 5.73
CA GLY A 172 12.31 -21.74 5.86
C GLY A 172 13.66 -21.20 6.33
N GLY A 173 14.00 -20.00 5.91
CA GLY A 173 15.28 -19.44 6.28
C GLY A 173 15.31 -17.93 6.36
N THR A 174 16.31 -17.44 7.06
CA THR A 174 16.63 -16.01 7.13
C THR A 174 17.16 -15.47 5.80
N LYS A 175 17.71 -16.32 4.93
CA LYS A 175 18.24 -15.92 3.62
C LYS A 175 17.22 -15.28 2.68
N ALA A 176 15.94 -15.58 2.85
CA ALA A 176 14.87 -14.93 2.10
C ALA A 176 14.73 -13.44 2.40
N PHE A 177 15.36 -12.99 3.46
CA PHE A 177 15.26 -11.63 3.99
C PHE A 177 16.57 -10.88 3.95
N ASP A 178 17.58 -11.44 3.35
CA ASP A 178 18.79 -10.69 3.06
C ASP A 178 18.40 -9.52 2.14
N PRO A 179 18.87 -8.31 2.41
CA PRO A 179 18.59 -7.19 1.54
C PRO A 179 19.09 -7.52 0.13
N PRO A 180 18.37 -7.15 -0.92
CA PRO A 180 18.83 -7.37 -2.28
C PRO A 180 20.22 -6.74 -2.44
N LYS A 181 21.11 -7.43 -3.14
CA LYS A 181 22.43 -6.88 -3.46
C LYS A 181 22.22 -5.57 -4.21
N ILE A 182 22.89 -4.53 -3.74
CA ILE A 182 22.92 -3.27 -4.48
C ILE A 182 23.68 -3.54 -5.78
N VAL A 183 22.96 -3.63 -6.87
CA VAL A 183 23.54 -3.69 -8.21
C VAL A 183 23.76 -2.26 -8.65
N LYS A 184 25.00 -1.90 -8.94
CA LYS A 184 25.27 -0.61 -9.60
C LYS A 184 24.54 -0.66 -10.94
N SER A 185 23.55 0.20 -11.09
CA SER A 185 22.82 0.34 -12.34
C SER A 185 23.63 1.22 -13.28
N ASP A 186 23.91 0.73 -14.47
CA ASP A 186 24.44 1.55 -15.58
C ASP A 186 23.32 2.39 -16.24
N VAL A 187 22.09 2.28 -15.74
CA VAL A 187 20.97 3.11 -16.17
C VAL A 187 21.27 4.55 -15.73
N LYS A 188 21.62 5.39 -16.66
CA LYS A 188 21.62 6.84 -16.46
C LYS A 188 20.17 7.24 -16.22
N PHE A 189 19.85 7.60 -14.99
CA PHE A 189 18.55 8.19 -14.70
C PHE A 189 18.40 9.45 -15.53
N ASP A 190 17.33 9.55 -16.30
CA ASP A 190 16.98 10.79 -16.95
C ASP A 190 16.64 11.81 -15.84
N GLU A 191 17.52 12.78 -15.66
CA GLU A 191 17.37 13.86 -14.67
C GLU A 191 16.03 14.58 -14.77
N LYS A 192 15.42 14.57 -15.97
CA LYS A 192 14.08 15.14 -16.18
C LYS A 192 12.98 14.38 -15.43
N PHE A 193 13.17 13.09 -15.16
CA PHE A 193 12.14 12.26 -14.57
C PHE A 193 12.13 12.31 -13.04
N PHE A 194 13.27 12.45 -12.39
CA PHE A 194 13.36 12.33 -10.93
C PHE A 194 13.68 13.62 -10.17
N GLY A 195 13.83 14.76 -10.78
CA GLY A 195 13.94 16.08 -10.15
C GLY A 195 14.67 16.23 -8.79
N PHE A 196 15.11 15.11 -8.20
CA PHE A 196 15.69 15.07 -6.86
C PHE A 196 17.10 15.65 -6.83
N GLU A 197 17.95 15.30 -7.79
CA GLU A 197 19.31 15.88 -7.87
C GLU A 197 19.24 17.36 -8.23
N ARG A 198 18.30 17.72 -9.11
CA ARG A 198 18.03 19.13 -9.40
C ARG A 198 17.52 19.88 -8.17
N ALA A 199 16.65 19.26 -7.35
CA ALA A 199 16.19 19.82 -6.10
C ALA A 199 17.34 19.98 -5.10
N MET A 200 18.27 19.05 -5.05
CA MET A 200 19.46 19.13 -4.19
C MET A 200 20.43 20.19 -4.71
N ALA A 201 20.70 20.22 -6.01
CA ALA A 201 21.55 21.23 -6.63
C ALA A 201 20.98 22.65 -6.49
N LEU A 202 19.66 22.79 -6.56
CA LEU A 202 18.98 24.07 -6.31
C LEU A 202 19.02 24.44 -4.81
N ARG A 203 18.95 23.49 -3.90
CA ARG A 203 19.16 23.72 -2.47
C ARG A 203 20.59 24.17 -2.17
N GLU A 204 21.56 23.60 -2.83
CA GLU A 204 22.98 23.96 -2.69
C GLU A 204 23.27 25.35 -3.29
N LYS A 205 22.71 25.66 -4.47
CA LYS A 205 22.74 27.00 -5.07
C LYS A 205 21.99 28.05 -4.24
N ALA A 206 20.95 27.66 -3.52
CA ALA A 206 20.13 28.57 -2.70
C ALA A 206 20.91 29.30 -1.61
N THR A 207 22.11 28.86 -1.30
CA THR A 207 22.94 29.49 -0.27
C THR A 207 23.70 30.73 -0.77
N THR A 208 23.89 30.92 -2.08
CA THR A 208 24.84 31.93 -2.58
C THR A 208 24.29 32.95 -3.59
N THR A 209 23.26 32.65 -4.37
CA THR A 209 22.85 33.52 -5.50
C THR A 209 21.36 33.81 -5.60
N MET A 210 20.50 33.18 -4.78
CA MET A 210 19.05 33.34 -4.88
C MET A 210 18.52 34.52 -4.07
N SER A 211 17.51 35.16 -4.59
CA SER A 211 16.73 36.20 -3.88
C SER A 211 16.07 35.62 -2.62
N PRO A 212 15.66 36.45 -1.64
CA PRO A 212 14.94 35.97 -0.45
C PRO A 212 13.69 35.17 -0.79
N ALA A 213 12.94 35.56 -1.82
CA ALA A 213 11.74 34.87 -2.28
C ALA A 213 12.04 33.47 -2.84
N GLU A 214 13.06 33.37 -3.67
CA GLU A 214 13.53 32.09 -4.22
C GLU A 214 14.00 31.14 -3.13
N LYS A 215 14.75 31.64 -2.15
CA LYS A 215 15.22 30.86 -1.00
C LYS A 215 14.05 30.25 -0.24
N ILE A 216 13.05 31.04 0.10
CA ILE A 216 11.87 30.56 0.81
C ILE A 216 11.14 29.51 -0.06
N TYR A 217 10.93 29.80 -1.34
CA TYR A 217 10.26 28.88 -2.26
C TYR A 217 10.96 27.52 -2.35
N TYR A 218 12.25 27.52 -2.68
CA TYR A 218 13.01 26.28 -2.86
C TYR A 218 13.35 25.56 -1.55
N GLN A 219 13.45 26.24 -0.43
CA GLN A 219 13.76 25.61 0.85
C GLN A 219 12.53 25.10 1.60
N ARG A 220 11.38 25.74 1.47
CA ARG A 220 10.19 25.46 2.26
C ARG A 220 9.05 24.84 1.46
N CYS A 221 8.78 25.34 0.26
CA CYS A 221 7.66 24.85 -0.54
C CYS A 221 7.97 23.54 -1.26
N THR A 222 9.23 23.20 -1.49
CA THR A 222 9.63 22.00 -2.23
C THR A 222 9.98 20.80 -1.34
N VAL A 223 9.70 20.88 -0.04
CA VAL A 223 9.99 19.79 0.90
C VAL A 223 9.12 18.56 0.67
N CYS A 224 7.88 18.76 0.21
CA CYS A 224 6.91 17.68 0.00
C CYS A 224 6.95 17.09 -1.42
N HIS A 225 7.49 17.81 -2.37
CA HIS A 225 7.63 17.38 -3.78
C HIS A 225 8.79 18.15 -4.44
N GLY A 226 9.24 17.66 -5.59
CA GLY A 226 10.28 18.37 -6.36
C GLY A 226 9.87 19.80 -6.75
N PRO A 227 10.84 20.68 -7.03
CA PRO A 227 10.58 22.05 -7.41
C PRO A 227 9.73 22.11 -8.70
N ARG A 228 8.79 23.04 -8.71
CA ARG A 228 8.01 23.40 -9.88
C ARG A 228 8.56 24.73 -10.41
N GLU A 229 8.92 24.79 -11.68
CA GLU A 229 9.35 26.05 -12.27
C GLU A 229 8.15 27.00 -12.30
N PRO A 230 8.31 28.27 -11.88
CA PRO A 230 7.20 29.23 -11.89
C PRO A 230 6.49 29.36 -13.23
N SER A 231 7.23 29.24 -14.32
CA SER A 231 6.72 29.29 -15.70
C SER A 231 5.89 28.07 -16.14
N GLN A 232 5.77 27.04 -15.29
CA GLN A 232 4.90 25.89 -15.60
C GLN A 232 3.41 26.19 -15.41
N PHE A 233 3.07 27.22 -14.64
CA PHE A 233 1.70 27.58 -14.31
C PHE A 233 1.43 29.05 -14.61
N THR A 234 0.18 29.35 -14.96
CA THR A 234 -0.28 30.73 -15.13
C THR A 234 -0.46 31.43 -13.77
N GLU A 235 -0.55 32.76 -13.76
CA GLU A 235 -0.84 33.50 -12.54
C GLU A 235 -2.10 33.03 -11.84
N GLN A 236 -3.17 32.78 -12.59
CA GLN A 236 -4.43 32.29 -12.04
C GLN A 236 -4.28 30.92 -11.34
N GLN A 237 -3.49 30.03 -11.96
CA GLN A 237 -3.20 28.70 -11.38
C GLN A 237 -2.37 28.85 -10.09
N TRP A 238 -1.34 29.70 -10.07
CA TRP A 238 -0.57 29.96 -8.86
C TRP A 238 -1.42 30.50 -7.73
N ARG A 239 -2.31 31.44 -7.97
CA ARG A 239 -3.25 31.98 -6.98
C ARG A 239 -4.19 30.91 -6.42
N GLY A 240 -4.54 29.91 -7.23
CA GLY A 240 -5.36 28.77 -6.77
C GLY A 240 -4.59 27.74 -5.95
N ILE A 241 -3.31 27.49 -6.29
CA ILE A 241 -2.48 26.46 -5.67
C ILE A 241 -1.85 26.92 -4.34
N THR A 242 -1.35 28.14 -4.31
CA THR A 242 -0.50 28.65 -3.21
C THR A 242 -1.15 28.68 -1.84
N PRO A 243 -2.44 28.95 -1.63
CA PRO A 243 -3.02 28.99 -0.29
C PRO A 243 -2.83 27.69 0.49
N SER A 244 -3.09 26.55 -0.16
CA SER A 244 -2.91 25.24 0.46
C SER A 244 -1.44 24.86 0.66
N MET A 245 -0.56 25.27 -0.26
CA MET A 245 0.88 25.06 -0.15
C MET A 245 1.49 25.87 0.99
N PHE A 246 1.13 27.15 1.13
CA PHE A 246 1.65 28.03 2.16
C PHE A 246 1.29 27.54 3.56
N GLN A 247 0.06 27.08 3.74
CA GLN A 247 -0.37 26.49 5.00
C GLN A 247 0.46 25.26 5.38
N ARG A 248 0.69 24.35 4.43
CA ARG A 248 1.50 23.13 4.64
C ARG A 248 2.97 23.43 4.88
N ALA A 249 3.51 24.44 4.22
CA ALA A 249 4.89 24.87 4.38
C ALA A 249 5.12 25.70 5.66
N GLY A 250 4.05 26.06 6.38
CA GLY A 250 4.10 26.87 7.60
C GLY A 250 4.70 28.26 7.35
N LEU A 251 4.37 28.90 6.24
CA LEU A 251 4.87 30.24 5.91
C LEU A 251 4.10 31.31 6.68
N THR A 252 4.82 32.30 7.21
CA THR A 252 4.24 33.53 7.74
C THR A 252 3.56 34.35 6.64
N GLU A 253 2.64 35.24 6.96
CA GLU A 253 1.96 36.10 5.97
C GLU A 253 2.93 36.91 5.11
N ALA A 254 3.99 37.41 5.71
CA ALA A 254 5.05 38.16 4.99
C ALA A 254 5.80 37.25 4.00
N GLU A 255 6.13 36.02 4.39
CA GLU A 255 6.76 35.01 3.51
C GLU A 255 5.82 34.58 2.40
N GLN A 256 4.52 34.39 2.68
CA GLN A 256 3.51 34.04 1.69
C GLN A 256 3.41 35.10 0.59
N LYS A 257 3.35 36.37 0.99
CA LYS A 257 3.33 37.51 0.04
C LYS A 257 4.59 37.51 -0.82
N THR A 258 5.75 37.39 -0.20
CA THR A 258 7.04 37.40 -0.90
C THR A 258 7.17 36.29 -1.92
N VAL A 259 6.76 35.08 -1.54
CA VAL A 259 6.79 33.91 -2.44
C VAL A 259 5.75 34.04 -3.57
N LEU A 260 4.54 34.52 -3.23
CA LEU A 260 3.50 34.70 -4.24
C LEU A 260 3.92 35.71 -5.30
N ASP A 261 4.45 36.86 -4.90
CA ASP A 261 4.93 37.89 -5.83
C ASP A 261 6.02 37.33 -6.76
N PHE A 262 6.96 36.56 -6.23
CA PHE A 262 7.98 35.86 -7.03
C PHE A 262 7.36 34.89 -8.06
N LEU A 263 6.40 34.09 -7.65
CA LEU A 263 5.74 33.09 -8.51
C LEU A 263 4.95 33.78 -9.63
N LEU A 264 4.22 34.86 -9.32
CA LEU A 264 3.43 35.61 -10.30
C LEU A 264 4.31 36.34 -11.33
N GLN A 265 5.43 36.94 -10.88
CA GLN A 265 6.38 37.59 -11.78
C GLN A 265 7.05 36.63 -12.78
N ASN A 266 7.14 35.38 -12.45
CA ASN A 266 7.79 34.34 -13.25
C ASN A 266 6.80 33.29 -13.79
N ALA A 267 5.50 33.56 -13.70
CA ALA A 267 4.44 32.69 -14.20
C ALA A 267 4.43 32.60 -15.73
N LYS A 268 3.77 31.56 -16.23
CA LYS A 268 3.49 31.42 -17.66
C LYS A 268 2.53 32.54 -18.11
N HIS A 269 2.91 33.28 -19.14
CA HIS A 269 2.04 34.25 -19.80
C HIS A 269 0.99 33.59 -20.69
#